data_5a2184428f6f05d114f70389e4477da8
#
_entry.id   5a2184428f6f05d114f70389e4477da8
#
_cell.length_a   1.000
_cell.length_b   1.000
_cell.length_c   1.000
_cell.angle_alpha   90.00
_cell.angle_beta   90.00
_cell.angle_gamma   90.00
#
_symmetry.space_group_name_H-M   'P 1'
#
loop_
_entity.id
_entity.type
_entity.pdbx_description
1 polymer ?
#
loop_
_entity_poly.entity_id
_entity_poly.type
_entity_poly.pdbx_seq_one_letter_code
_entity_poly.pdbx_strand_id
1 'polypeptide(L)'
;MSKNISKNIIEISNSTIIRIILFGVLLLVLYQIIDLILAILTAIVIASFIEPVIERMKKYKIRRTLATVIIYILLLVILAGLFYVFVPTLVDEMSNLVPVVAKYFPSSNILQSLQGKTLSGAKDIVSDLTRNVSLGEFISSTQNFLSDISNSFLQSLGSIFGGIFNVILIFVISFYLSIQEKGIEKFLRIVVPFKHEEYAIDLWRRVQLKIGKWFQGQLLDALIVGILTFLGLTLFRVEYALFLSVITTFLTIIPFGVILAAVFAIIFGFIGGGIKLALIVAGLYFLIQQFENYLLQPVIVRRATGISPLVVILSVLIGTQLAGFLGLILAIPVAVFILEFVDDLEKEKSVKK
;
A
#
# COMPACT_ATOMS: atom_id res chain seq x y z
N MET A 1 70.72 14.07 2.74
CA MET A 1 69.69 13.05 2.94
C MET A 1 68.45 13.42 2.08
N SER A 2 68.40 12.90 0.87
CA SER A 2 67.27 13.12 -0.05
C SER A 2 66.19 12.10 0.21
N LYS A 3 64.99 12.57 0.63
CA LYS A 3 63.84 11.72 0.93
C LYS A 3 63.13 11.41 -0.39
N ASN A 4 63.35 10.21 -0.92
CA ASN A 4 62.63 9.69 -2.07
C ASN A 4 61.15 9.56 -1.71
N ILE A 5 60.32 10.48 -2.19
CA ILE A 5 58.85 10.42 -2.16
C ILE A 5 58.46 9.47 -3.33
N SER A 6 58.19 8.22 -3.02
CA SER A 6 57.58 7.30 -4.00
C SER A 6 56.18 7.85 -4.31
N LYS A 7 55.99 8.46 -5.49
CA LYS A 7 54.68 8.73 -6.04
C LYS A 7 54.02 7.37 -6.35
N ASN A 8 53.05 6.97 -5.53
CA ASN A 8 52.13 5.88 -5.89
C ASN A 8 51.28 6.38 -7.07
N ILE A 9 51.70 6.09 -8.27
CA ILE A 9 50.90 6.30 -9.48
C ILE A 9 49.90 5.15 -9.51
N ILE A 10 48.62 5.47 -9.23
CA ILE A 10 47.52 4.53 -9.43
C ILE A 10 47.28 4.44 -10.93
N GLU A 11 47.80 3.42 -11.56
CA GLU A 11 47.49 3.10 -12.97
C GLU A 11 46.09 2.46 -13.02
N ILE A 12 45.11 3.23 -13.52
CA ILE A 12 43.76 2.71 -13.76
C ILE A 12 43.87 1.88 -15.07
N SER A 13 43.74 0.58 -14.93
CA SER A 13 43.71 -0.35 -16.09
C SER A 13 42.51 -0.06 -16.99
N ASN A 14 42.68 -0.11 -18.30
CA ASN A 14 41.59 -0.01 -19.29
C ASN A 14 40.44 -0.98 -18.97
N SER A 15 40.75 -2.16 -18.45
CA SER A 15 39.74 -3.12 -17.96
C SER A 15 38.87 -2.58 -16.83
N THR A 16 39.42 -1.74 -15.95
CA THR A 16 38.67 -1.09 -14.86
C THR A 16 37.75 -0.04 -15.41
N ILE A 17 38.17 0.75 -16.36
CA ILE A 17 37.34 1.79 -17.01
C ILE A 17 36.19 1.13 -17.75
N ILE A 18 36.44 0.06 -18.53
CA ILE A 18 35.39 -0.69 -19.25
C ILE A 18 34.37 -1.28 -18.27
N ARG A 19 34.81 -1.83 -17.14
CA ARG A 19 33.91 -2.37 -16.11
C ARG A 19 33.02 -1.26 -15.47
N ILE A 20 33.57 -0.09 -15.20
CA ILE A 20 32.83 1.06 -14.66
C ILE A 20 31.78 1.52 -15.68
N ILE A 21 32.17 1.67 -16.95
CA ILE A 21 31.24 2.07 -18.02
C ILE A 21 30.11 1.01 -18.17
N LEU A 22 30.48 -0.26 -18.22
CA LEU A 22 29.51 -1.37 -18.33
C LEU A 22 28.54 -1.38 -17.13
N PHE A 23 29.06 -1.17 -15.93
CA PHE A 23 28.23 -1.06 -14.72
C PHE A 23 27.30 0.16 -14.77
N GLY A 24 27.81 1.32 -15.24
CA GLY A 24 26.98 2.51 -15.44
C GLY A 24 25.87 2.29 -16.47
N VAL A 25 26.17 1.67 -17.60
CA VAL A 25 25.18 1.31 -18.62
C VAL A 25 24.16 0.32 -18.05
N LEU A 26 24.60 -0.69 -17.29
CA LEU A 26 23.71 -1.65 -16.62
C LEU A 26 22.73 -0.93 -15.67
N LEU A 27 23.23 0.01 -14.86
CA LEU A 27 22.37 0.78 -13.96
C LEU A 27 21.36 1.64 -14.73
N LEU A 28 21.77 2.27 -15.84
CA LEU A 28 20.84 3.04 -16.68
C LEU A 28 19.76 2.14 -17.30
N VAL A 29 20.12 0.98 -17.80
CA VAL A 29 19.16 0.00 -18.33
C VAL A 29 18.21 -0.46 -17.21
N LEU A 30 18.74 -0.82 -16.04
CA LEU A 30 17.90 -1.21 -14.88
C LEU A 30 16.93 -0.09 -14.48
N TYR A 31 17.39 1.16 -14.46
CA TYR A 31 16.52 2.31 -14.18
C TYR A 31 15.41 2.46 -15.22
N GLN A 32 15.71 2.23 -16.50
CA GLN A 32 14.73 2.35 -17.59
C GLN A 32 13.68 1.24 -17.58
N ILE A 33 14.03 0.03 -17.09
CA ILE A 33 13.12 -1.11 -17.01
C ILE A 33 12.52 -1.32 -15.61
N ILE A 34 12.71 -0.39 -14.68
CA ILE A 34 12.29 -0.56 -13.28
C ILE A 34 10.78 -0.83 -13.18
N ASP A 35 9.96 -0.13 -13.97
CA ASP A 35 8.51 -0.30 -13.98
C ASP A 35 8.12 -1.71 -14.45
N LEU A 36 8.83 -2.26 -15.43
CA LEU A 36 8.62 -3.64 -15.89
C LEU A 36 9.01 -4.65 -14.79
N ILE A 37 10.12 -4.43 -14.10
CA ILE A 37 10.55 -5.27 -12.98
C ILE A 37 9.50 -5.23 -11.87
N LEU A 38 9.00 -4.06 -11.50
CA LEU A 38 7.95 -3.89 -10.51
C LEU A 38 6.65 -4.57 -10.93
N ALA A 39 6.28 -4.48 -12.21
CA ALA A 39 5.12 -5.17 -12.76
C ALA A 39 5.27 -6.69 -12.65
N ILE A 40 6.43 -7.24 -13.00
CA ILE A 40 6.73 -8.67 -12.88
C ILE A 40 6.70 -9.11 -11.41
N LEU A 41 7.31 -8.36 -10.49
CA LEU A 41 7.29 -8.67 -9.06
C LEU A 41 5.86 -8.65 -8.52
N THR A 42 5.05 -7.66 -8.92
CA THR A 42 3.63 -7.59 -8.55
C THR A 42 2.86 -8.80 -9.09
N ALA A 43 3.11 -9.19 -10.33
CA ALA A 43 2.50 -10.37 -10.93
C ALA A 43 2.88 -11.66 -10.18
N ILE A 44 4.13 -11.78 -9.75
CA ILE A 44 4.63 -12.90 -8.93
C ILE A 44 3.90 -12.95 -7.58
N VAL A 45 3.72 -11.81 -6.92
CA VAL A 45 2.99 -11.69 -5.65
C VAL A 45 1.54 -12.12 -5.83
N ILE A 46 0.85 -11.63 -6.86
CA ILE A 46 -0.53 -12.02 -7.17
C ILE A 46 -0.62 -13.55 -7.45
N ALA A 47 0.28 -14.09 -8.26
CA ALA A 47 0.33 -15.53 -8.54
C ALA A 47 0.56 -16.34 -7.25
N SER A 48 1.45 -15.89 -6.37
CA SER A 48 1.74 -16.53 -5.08
C SER A 48 0.54 -16.51 -4.13
N PHE A 49 -0.26 -15.45 -4.19
CA PHE A 49 -1.50 -15.35 -3.43
C PHE A 49 -2.57 -16.32 -3.94
N ILE A 50 -2.71 -16.45 -5.25
CA ILE A 50 -3.72 -17.30 -5.87
C ILE A 50 -3.38 -18.79 -5.75
N GLU A 51 -2.09 -19.15 -5.68
CA GLU A 51 -1.60 -20.54 -5.64
C GLU A 51 -2.29 -21.42 -4.57
N PRO A 52 -2.44 -21.02 -3.30
CA PRO A 52 -3.13 -21.84 -2.30
C PRO A 52 -4.61 -22.11 -2.63
N VAL A 53 -5.26 -21.18 -3.34
CA VAL A 53 -6.67 -21.35 -3.77
C VAL A 53 -6.73 -22.37 -4.90
N ILE A 54 -5.81 -22.29 -5.87
CA ILE A 54 -5.69 -23.28 -6.96
C ILE A 54 -5.44 -24.66 -6.37
N GLU A 55 -4.50 -24.79 -5.43
CA GLU A 55 -4.19 -26.08 -4.79
C GLU A 55 -5.38 -26.66 -4.00
N ARG A 56 -6.21 -25.82 -3.38
CA ARG A 56 -7.47 -26.27 -2.76
C ARG A 56 -8.46 -26.78 -3.81
N MET A 57 -8.61 -26.09 -4.94
CA MET A 57 -9.50 -26.51 -6.03
C MET A 57 -9.04 -27.83 -6.69
N LYS A 58 -7.73 -28.06 -6.78
CA LYS A 58 -7.16 -29.33 -7.24
C LYS A 58 -7.59 -30.52 -6.35
N LYS A 59 -7.76 -30.32 -5.03
CA LYS A 59 -8.29 -31.36 -4.14
C LYS A 59 -9.71 -31.80 -4.50
N TYR A 60 -10.49 -30.92 -5.12
CA TYR A 60 -11.83 -31.22 -5.66
C TYR A 60 -11.79 -31.74 -7.11
N LYS A 61 -10.62 -32.25 -7.57
CA LYS A 61 -10.40 -32.81 -8.91
C LYS A 61 -10.59 -31.83 -10.07
N ILE A 62 -10.55 -30.51 -9.80
CA ILE A 62 -10.56 -29.47 -10.84
C ILE A 62 -9.15 -29.36 -11.43
N ARG A 63 -9.05 -29.40 -12.77
CA ARG A 63 -7.76 -29.24 -13.47
C ARG A 63 -7.17 -27.85 -13.16
N ARG A 64 -5.84 -27.77 -12.94
CA ARG A 64 -5.14 -26.52 -12.62
C ARG A 64 -5.52 -25.35 -13.55
N THR A 65 -5.51 -25.58 -14.85
CA THR A 65 -5.87 -24.56 -15.86
C THR A 65 -7.28 -24.02 -15.65
N LEU A 66 -8.27 -24.92 -15.42
CA LEU A 66 -9.65 -24.51 -15.15
C LEU A 66 -9.77 -23.75 -13.83
N ALA A 67 -9.11 -24.20 -12.77
CA ALA A 67 -9.09 -23.52 -11.49
C ALA A 67 -8.52 -22.09 -11.63
N THR A 68 -7.39 -21.96 -12.34
CA THR A 68 -6.77 -20.65 -12.61
C THR A 68 -7.71 -19.76 -13.39
N VAL A 69 -8.29 -20.23 -14.49
CA VAL A 69 -9.24 -19.45 -15.31
C VAL A 69 -10.42 -18.94 -14.46
N ILE A 70 -11.03 -19.83 -13.68
CA ILE A 70 -12.18 -19.49 -12.82
C ILE A 70 -11.80 -18.39 -11.82
N ILE A 71 -10.64 -18.54 -11.14
CA ILE A 71 -10.20 -17.55 -10.14
C ILE A 71 -9.92 -16.20 -10.80
N TYR A 72 -9.24 -16.17 -11.96
CA TYR A 72 -8.92 -14.93 -12.64
C TYR A 72 -10.16 -14.25 -13.23
N ILE A 73 -11.12 -15.02 -13.76
CA ILE A 73 -12.42 -14.47 -14.17
C ILE A 73 -13.16 -13.89 -12.97
N LEU A 74 -13.20 -14.61 -11.85
CA LEU A 74 -13.83 -14.13 -10.62
C LEU A 74 -13.17 -12.83 -10.12
N LEU A 75 -11.83 -12.79 -10.10
CA LEU A 75 -11.07 -11.61 -9.72
C LEU A 75 -11.39 -10.43 -10.65
N LEU A 76 -11.47 -10.67 -11.96
CA LEU A 76 -11.78 -9.65 -12.95
C LEU A 76 -13.21 -9.12 -12.79
N VAL A 77 -14.19 -10.02 -12.56
CA VAL A 77 -15.59 -9.65 -12.30
C VAL A 77 -15.71 -8.82 -11.02
N ILE A 78 -15.02 -9.22 -9.95
CA ILE A 78 -14.98 -8.46 -8.69
C ILE A 78 -14.37 -7.08 -8.94
N LEU A 79 -13.21 -6.98 -9.57
CA LEU A 79 -12.56 -5.71 -9.88
C LEU A 79 -13.42 -4.83 -10.78
N ALA A 80 -13.99 -5.37 -11.85
CA ALA A 80 -14.86 -4.64 -12.75
C ALA A 80 -16.13 -4.16 -12.04
N GLY A 81 -16.76 -5.01 -11.22
CA GLY A 81 -17.93 -4.66 -10.42
C GLY A 81 -17.64 -3.53 -9.44
N LEU A 82 -16.48 -3.61 -8.78
CA LEU A 82 -16.02 -2.56 -7.89
C LEU A 82 -15.79 -1.24 -8.64
N PHE A 83 -15.08 -1.28 -9.76
CA PHE A 83 -14.88 -0.09 -10.60
C PHE A 83 -16.20 0.52 -11.07
N TYR A 84 -17.13 -0.32 -11.50
CA TYR A 84 -18.42 0.13 -11.99
C TYR A 84 -19.28 0.82 -10.93
N VAL A 85 -19.27 0.30 -9.70
CA VAL A 85 -20.05 0.88 -8.59
C VAL A 85 -19.30 2.03 -7.93
N PHE A 86 -18.00 1.90 -7.75
CA PHE A 86 -17.20 2.79 -6.92
C PHE A 86 -16.81 4.09 -7.61
N VAL A 87 -16.34 4.01 -8.85
CA VAL A 87 -15.79 5.19 -9.53
C VAL A 87 -16.86 6.25 -9.77
N PRO A 88 -18.06 5.94 -10.30
CA PRO A 88 -19.12 6.94 -10.43
C PRO A 88 -19.49 7.56 -9.08
N THR A 89 -19.71 6.73 -8.07
CA THR A 89 -20.10 7.20 -6.73
C THR A 89 -19.03 8.12 -6.12
N LEU A 90 -17.73 7.76 -6.26
CA LEU A 90 -16.63 8.61 -5.80
C LEU A 90 -16.60 9.96 -6.52
N VAL A 91 -16.77 9.97 -7.84
CA VAL A 91 -16.77 11.21 -8.63
C VAL A 91 -17.94 12.11 -8.24
N ASP A 92 -19.14 11.53 -8.10
CA ASP A 92 -20.35 12.27 -7.69
C ASP A 92 -20.20 12.84 -6.28
N GLU A 93 -19.70 12.03 -5.33
CA GLU A 93 -19.50 12.47 -3.96
C GLU A 93 -18.40 13.51 -3.82
N MET A 94 -17.27 13.34 -4.52
CA MET A 94 -16.21 14.34 -4.53
C MET A 94 -16.71 15.67 -5.13
N SER A 95 -17.52 15.63 -6.19
CA SER A 95 -18.10 16.84 -6.78
C SER A 95 -19.08 17.54 -5.84
N ASN A 96 -19.81 16.81 -5.02
CA ASN A 96 -20.73 17.33 -4.00
C ASN A 96 -19.98 17.85 -2.75
N LEU A 97 -18.83 17.30 -2.42
CA LEU A 97 -18.01 17.71 -1.27
C LEU A 97 -17.41 19.11 -1.44
N VAL A 98 -16.90 19.42 -2.62
CA VAL A 98 -16.21 20.71 -2.87
C VAL A 98 -17.09 21.93 -2.52
N PRO A 99 -18.35 22.06 -2.99
CA PRO A 99 -19.20 23.21 -2.64
C PRO A 99 -19.62 23.21 -1.16
N VAL A 100 -19.76 22.04 -0.53
CA VAL A 100 -20.12 21.94 0.89
C VAL A 100 -18.96 22.39 1.76
N VAL A 101 -17.76 21.94 1.50
CA VAL A 101 -16.54 22.39 2.20
C VAL A 101 -16.36 23.90 2.00
N ALA A 102 -16.53 24.41 0.78
CA ALA A 102 -16.45 25.84 0.51
C ALA A 102 -17.51 26.67 1.26
N LYS A 103 -18.71 26.09 1.51
CA LYS A 103 -19.78 26.73 2.31
C LYS A 103 -19.46 26.78 3.80
N TYR A 104 -18.84 25.73 4.35
CA TYR A 104 -18.49 25.66 5.78
C TYR A 104 -17.17 26.37 6.10
N PHE A 105 -16.31 26.56 5.11
CA PHE A 105 -15.04 27.27 5.22
C PHE A 105 -14.96 28.45 4.23
N PRO A 106 -15.86 29.44 4.29
CA PRO A 106 -15.75 30.62 3.47
C PRO A 106 -14.54 31.43 3.93
N SER A 107 -13.60 31.66 3.03
CA SER A 107 -12.31 32.29 3.25
C SER A 107 -12.35 33.73 3.81
N SER A 108 -13.51 34.31 4.06
CA SER A 108 -13.65 35.71 4.46
C SER A 108 -14.46 35.99 5.74
N ASN A 109 -15.22 35.02 6.30
CA ASN A 109 -16.23 35.34 7.31
C ASN A 109 -16.04 34.75 8.71
N ILE A 110 -15.05 33.87 8.94
CA ILE A 110 -14.83 33.28 10.27
C ILE A 110 -14.31 34.31 11.25
N LEU A 111 -13.46 35.25 10.79
CA LEU A 111 -12.98 36.37 11.62
C LEU A 111 -14.09 37.32 12.01
N GLN A 112 -15.10 37.56 11.14
CA GLN A 112 -16.23 38.44 11.47
C GLN A 112 -17.25 37.76 12.39
N SER A 113 -17.47 36.46 12.28
CA SER A 113 -18.42 35.74 13.17
C SER A 113 -17.85 35.54 14.60
N LEU A 114 -16.54 35.50 14.77
CA LEU A 114 -15.85 35.45 16.06
C LEU A 114 -15.75 36.81 16.72
N GLN A 115 -15.78 37.91 15.96
CA GLN A 115 -15.81 39.28 16.50
C GLN A 115 -17.18 39.71 17.03
N GLY A 116 -18.27 39.02 16.63
CA GLY A 116 -19.65 39.41 16.96
C GLY A 116 -20.25 38.80 18.22
N LYS A 117 -19.58 37.87 18.92
CA LYS A 117 -20.11 37.31 20.19
C LYS A 117 -19.08 37.46 21.31
N THR A 118 -19.29 38.45 22.10
CA THR A 118 -18.60 38.79 23.35
C THR A 118 -18.58 37.63 24.34
N LEU A 119 -17.40 37.06 24.55
CA LEU A 119 -17.03 36.35 25.77
C LEU A 119 -15.69 36.89 26.23
N SER A 120 -15.74 37.82 27.16
CA SER A 120 -14.61 38.62 27.65
C SER A 120 -13.57 37.89 28.51
N GLY A 121 -13.65 36.57 28.60
CA GLY A 121 -12.65 35.74 29.31
C GLY A 121 -11.84 34.77 28.45
N ALA A 122 -12.21 34.59 27.18
CA ALA A 122 -11.49 33.70 26.26
C ALA A 122 -10.55 34.46 25.33
N LYS A 123 -10.52 35.80 25.39
CA LYS A 123 -9.77 36.65 24.47
C LYS A 123 -8.24 36.48 24.58
N ASP A 124 -7.76 36.30 25.81
CA ASP A 124 -6.33 36.19 26.06
C ASP A 124 -5.78 34.79 25.66
N ILE A 125 -6.55 33.73 25.90
CA ILE A 125 -6.17 32.37 25.52
C ILE A 125 -6.25 32.16 23.99
N VAL A 126 -7.25 32.76 23.35
CA VAL A 126 -7.42 32.68 21.88
C VAL A 126 -6.38 33.56 21.17
N SER A 127 -5.98 34.70 21.74
CA SER A 127 -4.97 35.57 21.13
C SER A 127 -3.56 34.96 21.17
N ASP A 128 -3.23 34.18 22.19
CA ASP A 128 -1.94 33.48 22.27
C ASP A 128 -1.89 32.22 21.38
N LEU A 129 -3.02 31.51 21.24
CA LEU A 129 -3.12 30.39 20.30
C LEU A 129 -3.17 30.84 18.82
N THR A 130 -3.76 32.02 18.54
CA THR A 130 -3.81 32.58 17.17
C THR A 130 -2.53 33.28 16.74
N ARG A 131 -1.64 33.64 17.64
CA ARG A 131 -0.32 34.21 17.28
C ARG A 131 0.65 33.17 16.69
N ASN A 132 0.51 31.90 17.02
CA ASN A 132 1.44 30.83 16.60
C ASN A 132 0.87 29.87 15.55
N VAL A 133 -0.45 29.91 15.29
CA VAL A 133 -1.08 29.14 14.21
C VAL A 133 -2.09 30.05 13.54
N SER A 134 -1.79 30.59 12.38
CA SER A 134 -2.75 31.38 11.63
C SER A 134 -3.88 30.43 11.17
N LEU A 135 -5.06 30.58 11.78
CA LEU A 135 -6.28 29.85 11.35
C LEU A 135 -6.53 30.00 9.85
N GLY A 136 -6.14 31.14 9.26
CA GLY A 136 -6.18 31.39 7.83
C GLY A 136 -5.23 30.49 7.03
N GLU A 137 -4.02 30.22 7.53
CA GLU A 137 -3.08 29.28 6.91
C GLU A 137 -3.56 27.83 7.07
N PHE A 138 -4.14 27.46 8.21
CA PHE A 138 -4.72 26.13 8.41
C PHE A 138 -5.91 25.90 7.47
N ILE A 139 -6.80 26.89 7.32
CA ILE A 139 -7.97 26.81 6.41
C ILE A 139 -7.51 26.77 4.94
N SER A 140 -6.58 27.65 4.54
CA SER A 140 -6.06 27.64 3.18
C SER A 140 -5.26 26.37 2.88
N SER A 141 -4.50 25.86 3.84
CA SER A 141 -3.81 24.58 3.72
C SER A 141 -4.79 23.42 3.62
N THR A 142 -5.91 23.45 4.36
CA THR A 142 -6.97 22.42 4.26
C THR A 142 -7.73 22.51 2.94
N GLN A 143 -8.03 23.69 2.43
CA GLN A 143 -8.64 23.87 1.11
C GLN A 143 -7.69 23.44 -0.01
N ASN A 144 -6.42 23.83 0.06
CA ASN A 144 -5.40 23.38 -0.88
C ASN A 144 -5.23 21.87 -0.81
N PHE A 145 -5.16 21.28 0.39
CA PHE A 145 -5.08 19.84 0.60
C PHE A 145 -6.29 19.09 0.02
N LEU A 146 -7.51 19.60 0.19
CA LEU A 146 -8.72 19.00 -0.38
C LEU A 146 -8.79 19.16 -1.90
N SER A 147 -8.41 20.34 -2.43
CA SER A 147 -8.33 20.56 -3.88
C SER A 147 -7.20 19.73 -4.50
N ASP A 148 -6.07 19.61 -3.81
CA ASP A 148 -4.95 18.77 -4.25
C ASP A 148 -5.30 17.28 -4.20
N ILE A 149 -6.02 16.83 -3.17
CA ILE A 149 -6.57 15.46 -3.12
C ILE A 149 -7.54 15.24 -4.28
N SER A 150 -8.50 16.14 -4.51
CA SER A 150 -9.47 16.01 -5.59
C SER A 150 -8.78 16.00 -6.97
N ASN A 151 -7.88 16.96 -7.22
CA ASN A 151 -7.14 17.05 -8.47
C ASN A 151 -6.16 15.88 -8.62
N SER A 152 -5.44 15.53 -7.57
CA SER A 152 -4.53 14.39 -7.57
C SER A 152 -5.28 13.07 -7.70
N PHE A 153 -6.48 12.96 -7.14
CA PHE A 153 -7.34 11.79 -7.29
C PHE A 153 -7.84 11.66 -8.74
N LEU A 154 -8.36 12.73 -9.34
CA LEU A 154 -8.79 12.76 -10.73
C LEU A 154 -7.60 12.53 -11.70
N GLN A 155 -6.44 13.10 -11.40
CA GLN A 155 -5.23 12.90 -12.17
C GLN A 155 -4.67 11.48 -11.97
N SER A 156 -4.82 10.91 -10.78
CA SER A 156 -4.46 9.51 -10.48
C SER A 156 -5.43 8.53 -11.15
N LEU A 157 -6.72 8.83 -11.22
CA LEU A 157 -7.65 8.08 -12.05
C LEU A 157 -7.25 8.14 -13.53
N GLY A 158 -6.88 9.32 -14.04
CA GLY A 158 -6.33 9.48 -15.40
C GLY A 158 -5.03 8.67 -15.60
N SER A 159 -4.16 8.65 -14.60
CA SER A 159 -2.93 7.85 -14.60
C SER A 159 -3.20 6.34 -14.46
N ILE A 160 -4.25 5.96 -13.73
CA ILE A 160 -4.73 4.57 -13.66
C ILE A 160 -5.28 4.16 -15.04
N PHE A 161 -6.00 5.02 -15.73
CA PHE A 161 -6.44 4.76 -17.13
C PHE A 161 -5.25 4.74 -18.10
N GLY A 162 -4.23 5.58 -17.93
CA GLY A 162 -2.94 5.49 -18.62
C GLY A 162 -2.13 4.26 -18.19
N GLY A 163 -2.31 3.81 -16.95
CA GLY A 163 -1.73 2.59 -16.38
C GLY A 163 -2.51 1.31 -16.69
N ILE A 164 -3.65 1.34 -17.39
CA ILE A 164 -4.41 0.14 -17.78
C ILE A 164 -3.52 -0.88 -18.47
N PHE A 165 -2.59 -0.43 -19.30
CA PHE A 165 -1.64 -1.33 -19.95
C PHE A 165 -0.78 -2.08 -18.91
N ASN A 166 -0.28 -1.39 -17.89
CA ASN A 166 0.50 -2.01 -16.81
C ASN A 166 -0.36 -2.97 -15.98
N VAL A 167 -1.60 -2.62 -15.68
CA VAL A 167 -2.53 -3.50 -14.96
C VAL A 167 -2.82 -4.76 -15.78
N ILE A 168 -3.10 -4.62 -17.08
CA ILE A 168 -3.30 -5.75 -18.00
C ILE A 168 -2.03 -6.59 -18.07
N LEU A 169 -0.85 -5.97 -18.18
CA LEU A 169 0.42 -6.66 -18.22
C LEU A 169 0.65 -7.49 -16.94
N ILE A 170 0.45 -6.89 -15.77
CA ILE A 170 0.54 -7.56 -14.46
C ILE A 170 -0.43 -8.74 -14.41
N PHE A 171 -1.67 -8.52 -14.83
CA PHE A 171 -2.71 -9.55 -14.83
C PHE A 171 -2.35 -10.71 -15.75
N VAL A 172 -1.92 -10.43 -16.98
CA VAL A 172 -1.50 -11.44 -17.96
C VAL A 172 -0.29 -12.23 -17.47
N ILE A 173 0.76 -11.56 -16.98
CA ILE A 173 1.96 -12.23 -16.47
C ILE A 173 1.58 -13.11 -15.26
N SER A 174 0.81 -12.58 -14.31
CA SER A 174 0.34 -13.32 -13.14
C SER A 174 -0.47 -14.55 -13.54
N PHE A 175 -1.37 -14.43 -14.51
CA PHE A 175 -2.15 -15.53 -15.05
C PHE A 175 -1.26 -16.63 -15.66
N TYR A 176 -0.29 -16.26 -16.51
CA TYR A 176 0.64 -17.24 -17.08
C TYR A 176 1.49 -17.91 -16.02
N LEU A 177 1.98 -17.17 -15.02
CA LEU A 177 2.72 -17.74 -13.88
C LEU A 177 1.87 -18.72 -13.08
N SER A 178 0.57 -18.44 -12.91
CA SER A 178 -0.37 -19.29 -12.16
C SER A 178 -0.79 -20.55 -12.93
N ILE A 179 -0.88 -20.50 -14.27
CA ILE A 179 -1.17 -21.67 -15.09
C ILE A 179 -0.04 -22.69 -15.03
N GLN A 180 1.19 -22.21 -15.09
CA GLN A 180 2.35 -23.09 -15.13
C GLN A 180 2.64 -23.68 -13.75
N GLU A 181 2.57 -25.01 -13.66
CA GLU A 181 2.99 -25.70 -12.44
C GLU A 181 4.51 -25.51 -12.25
N LYS A 182 4.87 -24.87 -11.12
CA LYS A 182 6.28 -24.55 -10.79
C LYS A 182 6.99 -23.63 -11.81
N GLY A 183 6.26 -22.71 -12.46
CA GLY A 183 6.82 -21.83 -13.47
C GLY A 183 7.99 -21.00 -12.96
N ILE A 184 7.89 -20.46 -11.76
CA ILE A 184 8.95 -19.66 -11.12
C ILE A 184 10.12 -20.55 -10.71
N GLU A 185 9.89 -21.77 -10.22
CA GLU A 185 10.96 -22.71 -9.91
C GLU A 185 11.75 -23.08 -11.16
N LYS A 186 11.07 -23.32 -12.30
CA LYS A 186 11.75 -23.59 -13.58
C LYS A 186 12.58 -22.40 -14.06
N PHE A 187 12.08 -21.20 -13.88
CA PHE A 187 12.84 -19.99 -14.20
C PHE A 187 14.08 -19.84 -13.31
N LEU A 188 13.94 -20.07 -12.01
CA LEU A 188 15.08 -20.05 -11.07
C LEU A 188 16.14 -21.08 -11.45
N ARG A 189 15.74 -22.28 -11.89
CA ARG A 189 16.68 -23.32 -12.37
C ARG A 189 17.53 -22.87 -13.56
N ILE A 190 16.99 -21.99 -14.40
CA ILE A 190 17.72 -21.49 -15.59
C ILE A 190 18.69 -20.36 -15.20
N VAL A 191 18.28 -19.50 -14.28
CA VAL A 191 19.01 -18.26 -13.94
C VAL A 191 20.06 -18.48 -12.85
N VAL A 192 19.77 -19.36 -11.89
CA VAL A 192 20.65 -19.60 -10.74
C VAL A 192 21.70 -20.63 -11.09
N PRO A 193 23.01 -20.41 -10.76
CA PRO A 193 24.06 -21.41 -10.96
C PRO A 193 23.75 -22.71 -10.21
N PHE A 194 24.09 -23.85 -10.80
CA PHE A 194 23.82 -25.20 -10.27
C PHE A 194 24.12 -25.37 -8.77
N LYS A 195 25.21 -24.77 -8.31
CA LYS A 195 25.65 -24.85 -6.92
C LYS A 195 24.62 -24.28 -5.91
N HIS A 196 23.78 -23.33 -6.34
CA HIS A 196 22.85 -22.61 -5.48
C HIS A 196 21.38 -22.82 -5.88
N GLU A 197 21.13 -23.70 -6.86
CA GLU A 197 19.80 -23.94 -7.43
C GLU A 197 18.81 -24.46 -6.38
N GLU A 198 19.17 -25.52 -5.67
CA GLU A 198 18.28 -26.11 -4.63
C GLU A 198 17.98 -25.13 -3.50
N TYR A 199 19.00 -24.37 -3.08
CA TYR A 199 18.81 -23.33 -2.08
C TYR A 199 17.83 -22.24 -2.56
N ALA A 200 18.00 -21.75 -3.79
CA ALA A 200 17.12 -20.71 -4.34
C ALA A 200 15.66 -21.18 -4.47
N ILE A 201 15.46 -22.45 -4.85
CA ILE A 201 14.12 -23.04 -4.95
C ILE A 201 13.49 -23.21 -3.56
N ASP A 202 14.26 -23.69 -2.58
CA ASP A 202 13.76 -23.85 -1.21
C ASP A 202 13.42 -22.49 -0.59
N LEU A 203 14.31 -21.50 -0.71
CA LEU A 203 14.05 -20.13 -0.27
C LEU A 203 12.78 -19.58 -0.93
N TRP A 204 12.64 -19.76 -2.25
CA TRP A 204 11.45 -19.32 -2.98
C TRP A 204 10.16 -19.94 -2.43
N ARG A 205 10.14 -21.26 -2.20
CA ARG A 205 8.96 -21.96 -1.67
C ARG A 205 8.55 -21.45 -0.30
N ARG A 206 9.53 -21.20 0.59
CA ARG A 206 9.26 -20.63 1.92
C ARG A 206 8.68 -19.22 1.82
N VAL A 207 9.30 -18.37 1.00
CA VAL A 207 8.84 -17.00 0.75
C VAL A 207 7.44 -16.99 0.15
N GLN A 208 7.19 -17.78 -0.90
CA GLN A 208 5.88 -17.89 -1.54
C GLN A 208 4.79 -18.32 -0.55
N LEU A 209 5.08 -19.28 0.31
CA LEU A 209 4.15 -19.74 1.34
C LEU A 209 3.84 -18.63 2.36
N LYS A 210 4.84 -17.89 2.81
CA LYS A 210 4.68 -16.79 3.77
C LYS A 210 3.88 -15.62 3.14
N ILE A 211 4.20 -15.23 1.91
CA ILE A 211 3.45 -14.20 1.17
C ILE A 211 1.99 -14.61 1.02
N GLY A 212 1.73 -15.86 0.60
CA GLY A 212 0.37 -16.36 0.43
C GLY A 212 -0.43 -16.35 1.72
N LYS A 213 0.16 -16.79 2.84
CA LYS A 213 -0.48 -16.75 4.16
C LYS A 213 -0.71 -15.32 4.65
N TRP A 214 0.27 -14.44 4.45
CA TRP A 214 0.13 -13.04 4.81
C TRP A 214 -1.05 -12.40 4.08
N PHE A 215 -1.13 -12.58 2.78
CA PHE A 215 -2.20 -11.96 1.99
C PHE A 215 -3.58 -12.52 2.36
N GLN A 216 -3.70 -13.84 2.63
CA GLN A 216 -4.94 -14.43 3.14
C GLN A 216 -5.33 -13.82 4.49
N GLY A 217 -4.36 -13.61 5.38
CA GLY A 217 -4.56 -12.91 6.65
C GLY A 217 -5.04 -11.48 6.42
N GLN A 218 -4.40 -10.75 5.52
CA GLN A 218 -4.76 -9.37 5.20
C GLN A 218 -6.16 -9.22 4.60
N LEU A 219 -6.58 -10.18 3.75
CA LEU A 219 -7.96 -10.19 3.24
C LEU A 219 -8.98 -10.45 4.34
N LEU A 220 -8.69 -11.36 5.26
CA LEU A 220 -9.57 -11.64 6.40
C LEU A 220 -9.67 -10.42 7.33
N ASP A 221 -8.54 -9.78 7.60
CA ASP A 221 -8.45 -8.53 8.36
C ASP A 221 -9.31 -7.44 7.72
N ALA A 222 -9.10 -7.17 6.44
CA ALA A 222 -9.84 -6.19 5.66
C ALA A 222 -11.36 -6.45 5.68
N LEU A 223 -11.77 -7.73 5.57
CA LEU A 223 -13.18 -8.10 5.61
C LEU A 223 -13.80 -7.81 6.99
N ILE A 224 -13.09 -8.18 8.08
CA ILE A 224 -13.56 -7.95 9.45
C ILE A 224 -13.65 -6.44 9.72
N VAL A 225 -12.61 -5.67 9.39
CA VAL A 225 -12.58 -4.21 9.55
C VAL A 225 -13.70 -3.57 8.74
N GLY A 226 -13.92 -4.00 7.50
CA GLY A 226 -15.00 -3.51 6.65
C GLY A 226 -16.39 -3.75 7.24
N ILE A 227 -16.64 -4.96 7.76
CA ILE A 227 -17.91 -5.30 8.43
C ILE A 227 -18.11 -4.44 9.69
N LEU A 228 -17.08 -4.31 10.53
CA LEU A 228 -17.17 -3.48 11.75
C LEU A 228 -17.42 -2.02 11.40
N THR A 229 -16.76 -1.50 10.37
CA THR A 229 -16.97 -0.15 9.87
C THR A 229 -18.40 0.04 9.36
N PHE A 230 -18.90 -0.89 8.55
CA PHE A 230 -20.27 -0.84 8.04
C PHE A 230 -21.31 -0.82 9.17
N LEU A 231 -21.18 -1.72 10.13
CA LEU A 231 -22.08 -1.79 11.27
C LEU A 231 -22.00 -0.52 12.13
N GLY A 232 -20.80 -0.03 12.41
CA GLY A 232 -20.59 1.18 13.19
C GLY A 232 -21.15 2.43 12.52
N LEU A 233 -20.85 2.65 11.23
CA LEU A 233 -21.35 3.79 10.48
C LEU A 233 -22.88 3.75 10.32
N THR A 234 -23.45 2.56 10.08
CA THR A 234 -24.91 2.37 10.01
C THR A 234 -25.58 2.64 11.36
N LEU A 235 -25.00 2.19 12.47
CA LEU A 235 -25.49 2.44 13.82
C LEU A 235 -25.57 3.95 14.12
N PHE A 236 -24.58 4.71 13.70
CA PHE A 236 -24.56 6.17 13.89
C PHE A 236 -25.26 6.93 12.76
N ARG A 237 -25.93 6.23 11.83
CA ARG A 237 -26.69 6.81 10.71
C ARG A 237 -25.84 7.73 9.84
N VAL A 238 -24.59 7.37 9.63
CA VAL A 238 -23.71 8.09 8.69
C VAL A 238 -24.20 7.81 7.28
N GLU A 239 -24.40 8.86 6.49
CA GLU A 239 -24.72 8.71 5.07
C GLU A 239 -23.59 7.97 4.35
N TYR A 240 -23.94 7.17 3.33
CA TYR A 240 -22.97 6.37 2.55
C TYR A 240 -22.16 5.34 3.36
N ALA A 241 -22.71 4.83 4.49
CA ALA A 241 -22.04 3.87 5.36
C ALA A 241 -21.50 2.65 4.59
N LEU A 242 -22.25 2.11 3.61
CA LEU A 242 -21.81 1.00 2.77
C LEU A 242 -20.59 1.40 1.93
N PHE A 243 -20.66 2.55 1.26
CA PHE A 243 -19.60 3.08 0.43
C PHE A 243 -18.29 3.28 1.23
N LEU A 244 -18.38 3.96 2.39
CA LEU A 244 -17.25 4.21 3.27
C LEU A 244 -16.63 2.91 3.82
N SER A 245 -17.48 1.92 4.16
CA SER A 245 -17.00 0.63 4.65
C SER A 245 -16.29 -0.18 3.57
N VAL A 246 -16.75 -0.10 2.34
CA VAL A 246 -16.08 -0.76 1.21
C VAL A 246 -14.74 -0.08 0.92
N ILE A 247 -14.67 1.27 0.91
CA ILE A 247 -13.39 2.00 0.84
C ILE A 247 -12.44 1.54 1.95
N THR A 248 -12.93 1.48 3.19
CA THR A 248 -12.14 1.03 4.33
C THR A 248 -11.61 -0.38 4.12
N THR A 249 -12.46 -1.31 3.64
CA THR A 249 -12.06 -2.68 3.32
C THR A 249 -10.88 -2.73 2.35
N PHE A 250 -10.96 -1.95 1.25
CA PHE A 250 -9.87 -1.91 0.26
C PHE A 250 -8.61 -1.26 0.79
N LEU A 251 -8.75 -0.14 1.47
CA LEU A 251 -7.60 0.55 2.03
C LEU A 251 -6.92 -0.27 3.13
N THR A 252 -7.66 -1.07 3.90
CA THR A 252 -7.09 -1.96 4.93
C THR A 252 -6.13 -3.01 4.35
N ILE A 253 -6.26 -3.37 3.07
CA ILE A 253 -5.27 -4.26 2.41
C ILE A 253 -3.88 -3.65 2.43
N ILE A 254 -3.79 -2.33 2.43
CA ILE A 254 -2.55 -1.57 2.50
C ILE A 254 -2.25 -1.24 3.97
N PRO A 255 -1.02 -1.44 4.46
CA PRO A 255 -0.66 -1.04 5.82
C PRO A 255 -1.01 0.43 6.11
N PHE A 256 -1.61 0.69 7.26
CA PHE A 256 -2.14 2.01 7.67
C PHE A 256 -3.33 2.53 6.86
N GLY A 257 -3.91 1.72 5.98
CA GLY A 257 -5.01 2.14 5.11
C GLY A 257 -6.28 2.54 5.86
N VAL A 258 -6.55 1.95 7.03
CA VAL A 258 -7.68 2.34 7.90
C VAL A 258 -7.59 3.80 8.32
N ILE A 259 -6.39 4.34 8.56
CA ILE A 259 -6.19 5.75 8.91
C ILE A 259 -6.59 6.65 7.73
N LEU A 260 -6.21 6.25 6.50
CA LEU A 260 -6.62 6.98 5.30
C LEU A 260 -8.15 6.93 5.11
N ALA A 261 -8.76 5.76 5.33
CA ALA A 261 -10.21 5.61 5.27
C ALA A 261 -10.93 6.45 6.33
N ALA A 262 -10.36 6.57 7.53
CA ALA A 262 -10.90 7.38 8.60
C ALA A 262 -11.04 8.86 8.21
N VAL A 263 -10.06 9.40 7.47
CA VAL A 263 -10.10 10.80 6.99
C VAL A 263 -11.35 11.03 6.14
N PHE A 264 -11.62 10.15 5.17
CA PHE A 264 -12.82 10.23 4.33
C PHE A 264 -14.09 10.12 5.18
N ALA A 265 -14.18 9.12 6.04
CA ALA A 265 -15.37 8.90 6.87
C ALA A 265 -15.65 10.05 7.83
N ILE A 266 -14.62 10.68 8.40
CA ILE A 266 -14.76 11.85 9.28
C ILE A 266 -15.30 13.05 8.49
N ILE A 267 -14.81 13.26 7.26
CA ILE A 267 -15.31 14.33 6.38
C ILE A 267 -16.79 14.12 6.08
N PHE A 268 -17.20 12.91 5.69
CA PHE A 268 -18.60 12.57 5.44
C PHE A 268 -19.46 12.72 6.72
N GLY A 269 -18.95 12.31 7.86
CA GLY A 269 -19.59 12.53 9.16
C GLY A 269 -19.78 14.00 9.48
N PHE A 270 -18.80 14.85 9.16
CA PHE A 270 -18.90 16.30 9.34
C PHE A 270 -19.98 16.92 8.45
N ILE A 271 -20.06 16.50 7.21
CA ILE A 271 -21.05 16.98 6.23
C ILE A 271 -22.48 16.58 6.66
N GLY A 272 -22.69 15.32 7.05
CA GLY A 272 -24.01 14.79 7.38
C GLY A 272 -24.54 15.20 8.75
N GLY A 273 -23.66 15.49 9.74
CA GLY A 273 -24.10 15.78 11.12
C GLY A 273 -23.22 16.75 11.90
N GLY A 274 -22.37 17.52 11.20
CA GLY A 274 -21.48 18.52 11.79
C GLY A 274 -20.40 17.90 12.69
N ILE A 275 -19.80 18.74 13.52
CA ILE A 275 -18.67 18.35 14.38
C ILE A 275 -19.00 17.19 15.33
N LYS A 276 -20.26 17.09 15.78
CA LYS A 276 -20.69 16.01 16.69
C LYS A 276 -20.59 14.64 16.02
N LEU A 277 -21.10 14.50 14.80
CA LEU A 277 -21.06 13.24 14.07
C LEU A 277 -19.63 12.93 13.61
N ALA A 278 -18.85 13.93 13.19
CA ALA A 278 -17.44 13.79 12.87
C ALA A 278 -16.62 13.21 14.03
N LEU A 279 -16.83 13.71 15.25
CA LEU A 279 -16.15 13.20 16.46
C LEU A 279 -16.57 11.77 16.80
N ILE A 280 -17.86 11.43 16.62
CA ILE A 280 -18.35 10.05 16.81
C ILE A 280 -17.68 9.10 15.80
N VAL A 281 -17.60 9.49 14.52
CA VAL A 281 -16.94 8.70 13.48
C VAL A 281 -15.44 8.57 13.75
N ALA A 282 -14.78 9.65 14.18
CA ALA A 282 -13.36 9.59 14.58
C ALA A 282 -13.14 8.60 15.73
N GLY A 283 -14.01 8.65 16.75
CA GLY A 283 -14.00 7.71 17.87
C GLY A 283 -14.23 6.25 17.41
N LEU A 284 -15.18 6.02 16.50
CA LEU A 284 -15.43 4.71 15.91
C LEU A 284 -14.19 4.16 15.22
N TYR A 285 -13.58 4.94 14.31
CA TYR A 285 -12.37 4.51 13.61
C TYR A 285 -11.19 4.32 14.54
N PHE A 286 -11.06 5.14 15.58
CA PHE A 286 -10.06 4.92 16.62
C PHE A 286 -10.26 3.58 17.33
N LEU A 287 -11.49 3.22 17.70
CA LEU A 287 -11.80 1.93 18.32
C LEU A 287 -11.51 0.76 17.37
N ILE A 288 -11.91 0.88 16.09
CA ILE A 288 -11.62 -0.13 15.07
C ILE A 288 -10.10 -0.29 14.90
N GLN A 289 -9.35 0.81 14.84
CA GLN A 289 -7.89 0.78 14.72
C GLN A 289 -7.22 0.10 15.93
N GLN A 290 -7.74 0.36 17.14
CA GLN A 290 -7.24 -0.33 18.34
C GLN A 290 -7.55 -1.83 18.31
N PHE A 291 -8.76 -2.18 17.88
CA PHE A 291 -9.15 -3.58 17.71
C PHE A 291 -8.29 -4.29 16.65
N GLU A 292 -8.03 -3.65 15.52
CA GLU A 292 -7.11 -4.13 14.49
C GLU A 292 -5.72 -4.35 15.07
N ASN A 293 -5.10 -3.33 15.68
CA ASN A 293 -3.72 -3.37 16.16
C ASN A 293 -3.50 -4.39 17.29
N TYR A 294 -4.43 -4.49 18.24
CA TYR A 294 -4.24 -5.34 19.43
C TYR A 294 -4.84 -6.73 19.29
N LEU A 295 -5.80 -6.94 18.41
CA LEU A 295 -6.46 -8.24 18.26
C LEU A 295 -6.21 -8.86 16.87
N LEU A 296 -6.57 -8.18 15.80
CA LEU A 296 -6.54 -8.76 14.46
C LEU A 296 -5.10 -8.95 13.95
N GLN A 297 -4.27 -7.92 14.02
CA GLN A 297 -2.88 -7.98 13.54
C GLN A 297 -2.05 -9.08 14.23
N PRO A 298 -2.05 -9.23 15.57
CA PRO A 298 -1.29 -10.31 16.22
C PRO A 298 -1.81 -11.69 15.86
N VAL A 299 -3.12 -11.87 15.77
CA VAL A 299 -3.75 -13.19 15.56
C VAL A 299 -3.65 -13.62 14.11
N ILE A 300 -3.86 -12.69 13.18
CA ILE A 300 -4.01 -12.99 11.75
C ILE A 300 -2.69 -12.81 11.02
N VAL A 301 -2.08 -11.63 11.12
CA VAL A 301 -0.95 -11.24 10.27
C VAL A 301 0.39 -11.69 10.86
N ARG A 302 0.66 -11.39 12.14
CA ARG A 302 1.94 -11.69 12.77
C ARG A 302 2.25 -13.18 12.84
N ARG A 303 1.24 -14.02 13.07
CA ARG A 303 1.39 -15.49 13.05
C ARG A 303 1.71 -16.04 11.66
N ALA A 304 1.29 -15.35 10.61
CA ALA A 304 1.51 -15.79 9.24
C ALA A 304 2.92 -15.51 8.72
N THR A 305 3.51 -14.38 9.11
CA THR A 305 4.78 -13.87 8.53
C THR A 305 5.95 -13.87 9.50
N GLY A 306 5.69 -13.71 10.80
CA GLY A 306 6.75 -13.51 11.80
C GLY A 306 7.45 -12.14 11.71
N ILE A 307 6.96 -11.21 10.87
CA ILE A 307 7.59 -9.91 10.65
C ILE A 307 7.28 -8.97 11.83
N SER A 308 8.31 -8.26 12.31
CA SER A 308 8.13 -7.25 13.35
C SER A 308 7.46 -5.98 12.78
N PRO A 309 6.67 -5.24 13.58
CA PRO A 309 6.05 -3.99 13.15
C PRO A 309 7.05 -2.95 12.63
N LEU A 310 8.25 -2.91 13.20
CA LEU A 310 9.32 -2.01 12.76
C LEU A 310 9.73 -2.30 11.30
N VAL A 311 9.89 -3.57 10.96
CA VAL A 311 10.24 -3.97 9.58
C VAL A 311 9.10 -3.61 8.62
N VAL A 312 7.83 -3.78 9.02
CA VAL A 312 6.68 -3.35 8.20
C VAL A 312 6.74 -1.86 7.91
N ILE A 313 6.93 -1.03 8.96
CA ILE A 313 7.01 0.44 8.81
C ILE A 313 8.16 0.83 7.87
N LEU A 314 9.36 0.30 8.13
CA LEU A 314 10.55 0.61 7.31
C LEU A 314 10.35 0.17 5.86
N SER A 315 9.80 -1.03 5.64
CA SER A 315 9.56 -1.56 4.29
C SER A 315 8.56 -0.70 3.52
N VAL A 316 7.48 -0.25 4.19
CA VAL A 316 6.47 0.64 3.60
C VAL A 316 7.09 1.99 3.23
N LEU A 317 7.86 2.61 4.14
CA LEU A 317 8.51 3.89 3.89
C LEU A 317 9.51 3.79 2.72
N ILE A 318 10.39 2.78 2.75
CA ILE A 318 11.37 2.56 1.70
C ILE A 318 10.69 2.20 0.38
N GLY A 319 9.73 1.28 0.41
CA GLY A 319 9.01 0.84 -0.79
C GLY A 319 8.27 2.00 -1.47
N THR A 320 7.55 2.79 -0.71
CA THR A 320 6.83 3.97 -1.21
C THR A 320 7.77 5.00 -1.83
N GLN A 321 8.92 5.26 -1.19
CA GLN A 321 9.91 6.20 -1.69
C GLN A 321 10.59 5.71 -2.98
N LEU A 322 10.85 4.42 -3.10
CA LEU A 322 11.56 3.85 -4.26
C LEU A 322 10.65 3.64 -5.46
N ALA A 323 9.41 3.23 -5.25
CA ALA A 323 8.53 2.75 -6.33
C ALA A 323 7.06 3.20 -6.17
N GLY A 324 6.81 4.25 -5.38
CA GLY A 324 5.48 4.82 -5.21
C GLY A 324 4.44 3.79 -4.76
N PHE A 325 3.29 3.77 -5.43
CA PHE A 325 2.18 2.88 -5.08
C PHE A 325 2.52 1.38 -5.25
N LEU A 326 3.23 1.01 -6.31
CA LEU A 326 3.67 -0.37 -6.49
C LEU A 326 4.68 -0.78 -5.42
N GLY A 327 5.57 0.14 -5.01
CA GLY A 327 6.48 -0.08 -3.91
C GLY A 327 5.78 -0.29 -2.57
N LEU A 328 4.67 0.41 -2.32
CA LEU A 328 3.83 0.21 -1.15
C LEU A 328 3.22 -1.21 -1.12
N ILE A 329 2.67 -1.68 -2.23
CA ILE A 329 2.10 -3.02 -2.35
C ILE A 329 3.18 -4.11 -2.18
N LEU A 330 4.36 -3.90 -2.77
CA LEU A 330 5.45 -4.85 -2.75
C LEU A 330 6.29 -4.79 -1.46
N ALA A 331 6.10 -3.79 -0.61
CA ALA A 331 6.91 -3.57 0.59
C ALA A 331 7.01 -4.81 1.48
N ILE A 332 5.88 -5.41 1.82
CA ILE A 332 5.85 -6.60 2.69
C ILE A 332 6.35 -7.87 1.98
N PRO A 333 5.93 -8.21 0.75
CA PRO A 333 6.51 -9.31 0.01
C PRO A 333 8.04 -9.27 -0.11
N VAL A 334 8.58 -8.10 -0.41
CA VAL A 334 10.04 -7.91 -0.50
C VAL A 334 10.70 -8.06 0.87
N ALA A 335 10.09 -7.50 1.93
CA ALA A 335 10.57 -7.67 3.29
C ALA A 335 10.60 -9.14 3.73
N VAL A 336 9.55 -9.92 3.40
CA VAL A 336 9.52 -11.37 3.66
C VAL A 336 10.69 -12.06 3.03
N PHE A 337 10.96 -11.74 1.74
CA PHE A 337 12.10 -12.32 1.02
C PHE A 337 13.44 -11.98 1.66
N ILE A 338 13.65 -10.70 1.98
CA ILE A 338 14.90 -10.24 2.61
C ILE A 338 15.11 -10.91 3.97
N LEU A 339 14.06 -10.98 4.81
CA LEU A 339 14.16 -11.60 6.14
C LEU A 339 14.48 -13.10 6.05
N GLU A 340 13.82 -13.85 5.16
CA GLU A 340 14.13 -15.27 4.97
C GLU A 340 15.58 -15.49 4.54
N PHE A 341 16.07 -14.63 3.64
CA PHE A 341 17.45 -14.69 3.20
C PHE A 341 18.45 -14.37 4.31
N VAL A 342 18.16 -13.33 5.12
CA VAL A 342 19.01 -12.94 6.27
C VAL A 342 19.02 -14.02 7.34
N ASP A 343 17.86 -14.61 7.65
CA ASP A 343 17.72 -15.70 8.62
C ASP A 343 18.57 -16.92 8.22
N ASP A 344 18.62 -17.22 6.92
CA ASP A 344 19.47 -18.32 6.42
C ASP A 344 20.96 -18.00 6.56
N LEU A 345 21.37 -16.76 6.27
CA LEU A 345 22.77 -16.33 6.47
C LEU A 345 23.19 -16.38 7.93
N GLU A 346 22.30 -16.06 8.86
CA GLU A 346 22.56 -16.15 10.30
C GLU A 346 22.73 -17.60 10.74
N LYS A 347 21.85 -18.50 10.29
CA LYS A 347 21.95 -19.93 10.59
C LYS A 347 23.27 -20.53 10.06
N GLU A 348 23.66 -20.18 8.84
CA GLU A 348 24.92 -20.64 8.26
C GLU A 348 26.15 -20.19 9.07
N LYS A 349 26.14 -18.95 9.57
CA LYS A 349 27.20 -18.43 10.46
C LYS A 349 27.23 -19.11 11.83
N SER A 350 26.06 -19.47 12.36
CA SER A 350 25.96 -20.13 13.68
C SER A 350 26.45 -21.59 13.64
N VAL A 351 26.30 -22.27 12.52
CA VAL A 351 26.78 -23.66 12.32
C VAL A 351 28.31 -23.71 12.09
N LYS A 352 28.91 -22.62 11.62
CA LYS A 352 30.37 -22.52 11.38
C LYS A 352 31.17 -22.07 12.62
N LYS A 353 30.50 -21.72 13.72
CA LYS A 353 31.10 -21.48 15.05
C LYS A 353 31.03 -22.72 15.91
#